data_739f82e0ffa0a4eaf0145a9c8bb2efec
#
_entry.id   739f82e0ffa0a4eaf0145a9c8bb2efec
#
_cell.length_a   1.000
_cell.length_b   1.000
_cell.length_c   1.000
_cell.angle_alpha   90.00
_cell.angle_beta   90.00
_cell.angle_gamma   90.00
#
_symmetry.space_group_name_H-M   'P 1'
#
loop_
_entity.id
_entity.type
_entity.pdbx_description
1 polymer ?
#
loop_
_entity_poly.entity_id
_entity_poly.type
_entity_poly.pdbx_seq_one_letter_code
_entity_poly.pdbx_strand_id
1 'polypeptide(L)'
;MDESYGQPPEWVQQLIRDFQDTLTCGLYEAIYQLDDCAVEALMHAQARTCVGAFLKISDLRVPMALDDFLQAMRIAGPSKIEIRRDGDLIDWIEQHQGECVCPFVRRKVVRLDPKLCICGAHWVQHLFETVAQTRVAVETLETAATGAQNCHFRMRVQGSRD
;
A
#
# COMPACT_ATOMS: atom_id res chain seq x y z
N MET A 1 14.92 -33.66 14.43
CA MET A 1 14.48 -34.07 13.08
C MET A 1 14.45 -32.81 12.25
N ASP A 2 15.58 -32.57 11.58
CA ASP A 2 15.79 -31.39 10.72
C ASP A 2 15.45 -31.84 9.29
N GLU A 3 14.15 -31.76 8.95
CA GLU A 3 13.72 -31.94 7.58
C GLU A 3 13.92 -30.60 6.85
N SER A 4 15.12 -30.39 6.35
CA SER A 4 15.37 -29.40 5.31
C SER A 4 14.60 -29.84 4.07
N TYR A 5 13.31 -29.49 3.99
CA TYR A 5 12.58 -29.55 2.73
C TYR A 5 13.31 -28.61 1.77
N GLY A 6 14.09 -29.19 0.87
CA GLY A 6 14.76 -28.45 -0.19
C GLY A 6 13.75 -27.61 -0.96
N GLN A 7 14.19 -26.48 -1.52
CA GLN A 7 13.30 -25.65 -2.33
C GLN A 7 12.63 -26.54 -3.41
N PRO A 8 11.31 -26.41 -3.58
CA PRO A 8 10.60 -27.22 -4.57
C PRO A 8 11.14 -26.95 -5.98
N PRO A 9 11.09 -27.93 -6.89
CA PRO A 9 11.51 -27.75 -8.27
C PRO A 9 10.86 -26.54 -8.92
N GLU A 10 11.53 -25.92 -9.90
CA GLU A 10 11.10 -24.68 -10.53
C GLU A 10 9.66 -24.77 -11.11
N TRP A 11 9.30 -25.91 -11.72
CA TRP A 11 7.95 -26.12 -12.23
C TRP A 11 6.88 -26.11 -11.13
N VAL A 12 7.20 -26.61 -9.94
CA VAL A 12 6.28 -26.55 -8.77
C VAL A 12 6.14 -25.13 -8.29
N GLN A 13 7.24 -24.38 -8.23
CA GLN A 13 7.20 -22.96 -7.85
C GLN A 13 6.36 -22.16 -8.85
N GLN A 14 6.49 -22.45 -10.16
CA GLN A 14 5.68 -21.81 -11.18
C GLN A 14 4.20 -22.17 -11.02
N LEU A 15 3.88 -23.45 -10.82
CA LEU A 15 2.50 -23.90 -10.58
C LEU A 15 1.87 -23.20 -9.37
N ILE A 16 2.63 -23.05 -8.29
CA ILE A 16 2.15 -22.31 -7.10
C ILE A 16 1.88 -20.84 -7.44
N ARG A 17 2.78 -20.18 -8.17
CA ARG A 17 2.57 -18.77 -8.61
C ARG A 17 1.33 -18.65 -9.49
N ASP A 18 1.18 -19.50 -10.48
CA ASP A 18 0.04 -19.46 -11.40
C ASP A 18 -1.29 -19.71 -10.68
N PHE A 19 -1.30 -20.62 -9.71
CA PHE A 19 -2.46 -20.86 -8.85
C PHE A 19 -2.79 -19.63 -8.00
N GLN A 20 -1.79 -19.03 -7.35
CA GLN A 20 -1.98 -17.83 -6.55
C GLN A 20 -2.50 -16.66 -7.38
N ASP A 21 -1.97 -16.47 -8.59
CA ASP A 21 -2.40 -15.41 -9.50
C ASP A 21 -3.83 -15.63 -9.99
N THR A 22 -4.18 -16.87 -10.35
CA THR A 22 -5.53 -17.23 -10.76
C THR A 22 -6.54 -17.03 -9.64
N LEU A 23 -6.22 -17.46 -8.42
CA LEU A 23 -7.06 -17.27 -7.24
C LEU A 23 -7.23 -15.78 -6.92
N THR A 24 -6.14 -15.01 -6.96
CA THR A 24 -6.17 -13.57 -6.72
C THR A 24 -7.03 -12.86 -7.75
N CYS A 25 -6.86 -13.17 -9.04
CA CYS A 25 -7.67 -12.60 -10.12
C CYS A 25 -9.17 -12.86 -9.86
N GLY A 26 -9.55 -14.11 -9.62
CA GLY A 26 -10.95 -14.48 -9.35
C GLY A 26 -11.53 -13.78 -8.12
N LEU A 27 -10.76 -13.64 -7.05
CA LEU A 27 -11.17 -12.92 -5.86
C LEU A 27 -11.44 -11.43 -6.16
N TYR A 28 -10.55 -10.77 -6.88
CA TYR A 28 -10.74 -9.36 -7.23
C TYR A 28 -11.88 -9.14 -8.20
N GLU A 29 -12.11 -10.04 -9.16
CA GLU A 29 -13.31 -9.98 -10.01
C GLU A 29 -14.60 -10.03 -9.19
N ALA A 30 -14.64 -10.83 -8.12
CA ALA A 30 -15.77 -10.85 -7.19
C ALA A 30 -15.87 -9.54 -6.39
N ILE A 31 -14.76 -8.97 -5.94
CA ILE A 31 -14.73 -7.69 -5.20
C ILE A 31 -15.28 -6.54 -6.05
N TYR A 32 -15.02 -6.52 -7.37
CA TYR A 32 -15.57 -5.48 -8.26
C TYR A 32 -17.10 -5.45 -8.30
N GLN A 33 -17.77 -6.55 -7.96
CA GLN A 33 -19.22 -6.66 -7.95
C GLN A 33 -19.85 -6.24 -6.60
N LEU A 34 -19.04 -6.01 -5.57
CA LEU A 34 -19.52 -5.61 -4.26
C LEU A 34 -19.91 -4.12 -4.23
N ASP A 35 -20.76 -3.76 -3.27
CA ASP A 35 -21.06 -2.38 -2.97
C ASP A 35 -19.85 -1.64 -2.37
N ASP A 36 -19.88 -0.33 -2.39
CA ASP A 36 -18.75 0.51 -1.99
C ASP A 36 -18.38 0.34 -0.52
N CYS A 37 -19.35 0.08 0.36
CA CYS A 37 -19.11 -0.13 1.79
C CYS A 37 -18.33 -1.44 2.03
N ALA A 38 -18.69 -2.51 1.34
CA ALA A 38 -18.00 -3.79 1.42
C ALA A 38 -16.57 -3.68 0.84
N VAL A 39 -16.43 -2.99 -0.30
CA VAL A 39 -15.12 -2.73 -0.90
C VAL A 39 -14.23 -1.91 0.02
N GLU A 40 -14.74 -0.83 0.62
CA GLU A 40 -14.04 0.00 1.60
C GLU A 40 -13.48 -0.85 2.75
N ALA A 41 -14.32 -1.69 3.36
CA ALA A 41 -13.91 -2.55 4.47
C ALA A 41 -12.81 -3.55 4.06
N LEU A 42 -12.93 -4.14 2.86
CA LEU A 42 -11.94 -5.08 2.33
C LEU A 42 -10.61 -4.39 2.01
N MET A 43 -10.66 -3.22 1.36
CA MET A 43 -9.45 -2.47 1.00
C MET A 43 -8.72 -1.93 2.23
N HIS A 44 -9.46 -1.53 3.26
CA HIS A 44 -8.89 -1.17 4.55
C HIS A 44 -8.14 -2.36 5.19
N ALA A 45 -8.74 -3.56 5.21
CA ALA A 45 -8.10 -4.75 5.76
C ALA A 45 -6.86 -5.16 4.93
N GLN A 46 -6.95 -5.06 3.60
CA GLN A 46 -5.84 -5.35 2.71
C GLN A 46 -4.69 -4.36 2.89
N ALA A 47 -4.98 -3.07 3.01
CA ALA A 47 -3.97 -2.04 3.24
C ALA A 47 -3.15 -2.33 4.50
N ARG A 48 -3.81 -2.74 5.58
CA ARG A 48 -3.15 -3.16 6.82
C ARG A 48 -2.22 -4.36 6.61
N THR A 49 -2.68 -5.36 5.86
CA THR A 49 -1.87 -6.54 5.52
C THR A 49 -0.65 -6.15 4.69
N CYS A 50 -0.83 -5.25 3.70
CA CYS A 50 0.25 -4.74 2.87
C CYS A 50 1.29 -3.93 3.67
N VAL A 51 0.85 -3.10 4.63
CA VAL A 51 1.77 -2.40 5.56
C VAL A 51 2.57 -3.43 6.35
N GLY A 52 1.93 -4.45 6.92
CA GLY A 52 2.62 -5.50 7.65
C GLY A 52 3.63 -6.27 6.79
N ALA A 53 3.33 -6.53 5.53
CA ALA A 53 4.27 -7.15 4.60
C ALA A 53 5.44 -6.20 4.25
N PHE A 54 5.16 -4.93 4.00
CA PHE A 54 6.18 -3.90 3.73
C PHE A 54 7.15 -3.77 4.91
N LEU A 55 6.66 -3.69 6.14
CA LEU A 55 7.48 -3.55 7.33
C LEU A 55 8.41 -4.75 7.59
N LYS A 56 8.06 -5.94 7.10
CA LYS A 56 8.92 -7.14 7.20
C LYS A 56 10.13 -7.09 6.28
N ILE A 57 10.06 -6.34 5.19
CA ILE A 57 11.12 -6.24 4.18
C ILE A 57 11.82 -4.89 4.17
N SER A 58 11.26 -3.89 4.86
CA SER A 58 11.87 -2.57 5.03
C SER A 58 12.73 -2.54 6.29
N ASP A 59 13.79 -1.74 6.26
CA ASP A 59 14.64 -1.50 7.44
C ASP A 59 14.08 -0.42 8.37
N LEU A 60 12.78 -0.13 8.28
CA LEU A 60 12.14 0.88 9.10
C LEU A 60 12.06 0.43 10.56
N ARG A 61 12.53 1.28 11.46
CA ARG A 61 12.33 1.09 12.90
C ARG A 61 10.90 1.43 13.28
N VAL A 62 10.30 0.65 14.13
CA VAL A 62 8.93 0.87 14.61
C VAL A 62 8.96 0.81 16.16
N PRO A 63 8.50 1.85 16.87
CA PRO A 63 8.09 3.17 16.35
C PRO A 63 9.27 4.10 16.07
N MET A 64 9.01 5.21 15.35
CA MET A 64 9.95 6.31 15.14
C MET A 64 9.25 7.67 15.17
N ALA A 65 10.00 8.75 15.39
CA ALA A 65 9.44 10.09 15.33
C ALA A 65 8.92 10.43 13.93
N LEU A 66 7.88 11.26 13.85
CA LEU A 66 7.24 11.59 12.57
C LEU A 66 8.23 12.15 11.55
N ASP A 67 9.11 13.06 11.94
CA ASP A 67 10.07 13.66 11.01
C ASP A 67 11.11 12.65 10.51
N ASP A 68 11.57 11.74 11.36
CA ASP A 68 12.46 10.64 10.99
C ASP A 68 11.77 9.68 10.03
N PHE A 69 10.50 9.36 10.28
CA PHE A 69 9.68 8.54 9.39
C PHE A 69 9.53 9.18 8.01
N LEU A 70 9.18 10.47 7.94
CA LEU A 70 9.04 11.17 6.66
C LEU A 70 10.36 11.18 5.88
N GLN A 71 11.50 11.37 6.58
CA GLN A 71 12.82 11.31 5.96
C GLN A 71 13.16 9.89 5.47
N ALA A 72 12.87 8.88 6.26
CA ALA A 72 13.09 7.48 5.87
C ALA A 72 12.29 7.10 4.62
N MET A 73 11.03 7.53 4.53
CA MET A 73 10.17 7.22 3.38
C MET A 73 10.61 7.91 2.09
N ARG A 74 11.23 9.07 2.16
CA ARG A 74 11.84 9.71 0.97
C ARG A 74 12.98 8.87 0.36
N ILE A 75 13.66 8.09 1.20
CA ILE A 75 14.85 7.31 0.80
C ILE A 75 14.47 5.85 0.49
N ALA A 76 13.66 5.23 1.33
CA ALA A 76 13.41 3.79 1.36
C ALA A 76 11.96 3.40 0.98
N GLY A 77 11.16 4.33 0.48
CA GLY A 77 9.80 4.06 0.04
C GLY A 77 9.75 3.08 -1.15
N PRO A 78 8.62 2.38 -1.36
CA PRO A 78 8.44 1.42 -2.45
C PRO A 78 8.45 2.07 -3.85
N SER A 79 8.39 3.39 -3.91
CA SER A 79 8.49 4.24 -5.07
C SER A 79 9.25 5.50 -4.71
N LYS A 80 9.58 6.34 -5.70
CA LYS A 80 10.11 7.67 -5.42
C LYS A 80 9.00 8.54 -4.83
N ILE A 81 9.13 8.89 -3.55
CA ILE A 81 8.12 9.64 -2.81
C ILE A 81 8.63 11.07 -2.57
N GLU A 82 7.86 12.04 -3.04
CA GLU A 82 8.03 13.44 -2.66
C GLU A 82 7.10 13.76 -1.50
N ILE A 83 7.65 14.28 -0.41
CA ILE A 83 6.89 14.65 0.77
C ILE A 83 7.10 16.13 1.05
N ARG A 84 6.01 16.89 1.10
CA ARG A 84 5.98 18.29 1.51
C ARG A 84 5.20 18.41 2.80
N ARG A 85 5.70 19.15 3.77
CA ARG A 85 5.03 19.38 5.05
C ARG A 85 4.89 20.86 5.33
N ASP A 86 3.67 21.25 5.69
CA ASP A 86 3.34 22.61 6.17
C ASP A 86 2.48 22.49 7.44
N GLY A 87 3.12 22.64 8.59
CA GLY A 87 2.48 22.40 9.89
C GLY A 87 1.91 20.99 10.02
N ASP A 88 0.59 20.90 10.14
CA ASP A 88 -0.16 19.65 10.27
C ASP A 88 -0.58 19.05 8.91
N LEU A 89 -0.31 19.75 7.82
CA LEU A 89 -0.59 19.26 6.47
C LEU A 89 0.65 18.59 5.88
N ILE A 90 0.46 17.41 5.31
CA ILE A 90 1.50 16.66 4.62
C ILE A 90 0.97 16.24 3.27
N ASP A 91 1.64 16.68 2.20
CA ASP A 91 1.42 16.16 0.86
C ASP A 91 2.40 15.01 0.60
N TRP A 92 1.87 13.86 0.24
CA TRP A 92 2.59 12.63 -0.08
C TRP A 92 2.35 12.32 -1.55
N ILE A 93 3.38 12.43 -2.37
CA ILE A 93 3.29 12.29 -3.81
C ILE A 93 4.18 11.12 -4.24
N GLU A 94 3.57 10.04 -4.70
CA GLU A 94 4.25 8.89 -5.25
C GLU A 94 4.47 9.08 -6.75
N GLN A 95 5.74 9.23 -7.14
CA GLN A 95 6.15 9.50 -8.53
C GLN A 95 6.37 8.17 -9.25
N HIS A 96 5.40 7.72 -10.04
CA HIS A 96 5.46 6.44 -10.75
C HIS A 96 5.02 6.50 -12.23
N GLN A 97 4.91 7.69 -12.80
CA GLN A 97 4.69 7.91 -14.24
C GLN A 97 3.42 7.20 -14.79
N GLY A 98 2.35 7.22 -14.03
CA GLY A 98 1.07 6.57 -14.41
C GLY A 98 0.99 5.07 -14.14
N GLU A 99 2.08 4.43 -13.69
CA GLU A 99 2.07 3.03 -13.30
C GLU A 99 1.69 2.86 -11.81
N CYS A 100 0.79 1.94 -11.51
CA CYS A 100 0.44 1.65 -10.12
C CYS A 100 1.58 0.90 -9.41
N VAL A 101 1.87 1.28 -8.16
CA VAL A 101 2.89 0.59 -7.33
C VAL A 101 2.44 -0.78 -6.82
N CYS A 102 1.14 -1.06 -6.85
CA CYS A 102 0.58 -2.34 -6.41
C CYS A 102 1.21 -3.51 -7.17
N PRO A 103 1.83 -4.48 -6.50
CA PRO A 103 2.49 -5.60 -7.16
C PRO A 103 1.52 -6.48 -7.96
N PHE A 104 0.26 -6.59 -7.57
CA PHE A 104 -0.75 -7.33 -8.32
C PHE A 104 -1.11 -6.64 -9.63
N VAL A 105 -1.22 -5.32 -9.63
CA VAL A 105 -1.47 -4.52 -10.85
C VAL A 105 -0.24 -4.56 -11.77
N ARG A 106 0.97 -4.40 -11.24
CA ARG A 106 2.22 -4.50 -12.02
C ARG A 106 2.40 -5.85 -12.70
N ARG A 107 2.02 -6.93 -12.03
CA ARG A 107 2.04 -8.29 -12.58
C ARG A 107 0.84 -8.57 -13.50
N LYS A 108 -0.06 -7.63 -13.69
CA LYS A 108 -1.29 -7.77 -14.49
C LYS A 108 -2.24 -8.87 -13.98
N VAL A 109 -2.15 -9.21 -12.71
CA VAL A 109 -3.05 -10.15 -12.04
C VAL A 109 -4.36 -9.48 -11.70
N VAL A 110 -4.30 -8.21 -11.34
CA VAL A 110 -5.45 -7.38 -10.99
C VAL A 110 -5.50 -6.16 -11.90
N ARG A 111 -6.68 -5.84 -12.40
CA ARG A 111 -6.93 -4.64 -13.18
C ARG A 111 -6.83 -3.40 -12.29
N LEU A 112 -6.17 -2.36 -12.78
CA LEU A 112 -6.19 -1.06 -12.11
C LEU A 112 -7.60 -0.46 -12.22
N ASP A 113 -8.22 -0.16 -11.07
CA ASP A 113 -9.58 0.33 -10.98
C ASP A 113 -9.69 1.36 -9.86
N PRO A 114 -10.32 2.54 -10.10
CA PRO A 114 -10.51 3.56 -9.07
C PRO A 114 -11.18 3.05 -7.80
N LYS A 115 -12.13 2.11 -7.94
CA LYS A 115 -12.87 1.50 -6.83
C LYS A 115 -11.95 0.80 -5.83
N LEU A 116 -10.84 0.20 -6.30
CA LEU A 116 -9.86 -0.46 -5.45
C LEU A 116 -8.74 0.48 -4.96
N CYS A 117 -8.60 1.65 -5.59
CA CYS A 117 -7.48 2.55 -5.33
C CYS A 117 -7.55 3.24 -3.96
N ILE A 118 -8.71 3.18 -3.28
CA ILE A 118 -8.86 3.59 -1.87
C ILE A 118 -7.89 2.85 -0.94
N CYS A 119 -7.43 1.66 -1.35
CA CYS A 119 -6.37 0.91 -0.66
C CYS A 119 -5.11 1.76 -0.43
N GLY A 120 -4.73 2.63 -1.39
CA GLY A 120 -3.56 3.50 -1.26
C GLY A 120 -3.68 4.50 -0.11
N ALA A 121 -4.83 5.15 0.03
CA ALA A 121 -5.09 6.07 1.14
C ALA A 121 -5.04 5.35 2.50
N HIS A 122 -5.66 4.17 2.59
CA HIS A 122 -5.60 3.35 3.81
C HIS A 122 -4.19 2.84 4.10
N TRP A 123 -3.41 2.51 3.07
CA TRP A 123 -2.02 2.08 3.24
C TRP A 123 -1.18 3.20 3.84
N VAL A 124 -1.27 4.42 3.30
CA VAL A 124 -0.58 5.59 3.85
C VAL A 124 -1.03 5.85 5.29
N GLN A 125 -2.34 5.85 5.55
CA GLN A 125 -2.87 6.05 6.90
C GLN A 125 -2.30 5.05 7.90
N HIS A 126 -2.38 3.74 7.60
CA HIS A 126 -1.88 2.70 8.47
C HIS A 126 -0.38 2.76 8.69
N LEU A 127 0.38 3.19 7.68
CA LEU A 127 1.82 3.36 7.79
C LEU A 127 2.16 4.46 8.81
N PHE A 128 1.48 5.62 8.76
CA PHE A 128 1.63 6.69 9.75
C PHE A 128 1.25 6.23 11.17
N GLU A 129 0.11 5.57 11.30
CA GLU A 129 -0.39 5.08 12.59
C GLU A 129 0.53 4.02 13.19
N THR A 130 1.10 3.14 12.36
CA THR A 130 1.95 2.04 12.83
C THR A 130 3.37 2.50 13.13
N VAL A 131 4.00 3.24 12.19
CA VAL A 131 5.43 3.59 12.30
C VAL A 131 5.64 4.84 13.11
N ALA A 132 4.92 5.91 12.79
CA ALA A 132 5.06 7.20 13.46
C ALA A 132 4.12 7.37 14.66
N GLN A 133 3.25 6.39 14.95
CA GLN A 133 2.20 6.46 15.98
C GLN A 133 1.38 7.75 15.91
N THR A 134 1.20 8.25 14.69
CA THR A 134 0.55 9.52 14.39
C THR A 134 -0.75 9.28 13.65
N ARG A 135 -1.86 9.72 14.22
CA ARG A 135 -3.16 9.67 13.53
C ARG A 135 -3.22 10.72 12.45
N VAL A 136 -3.67 10.31 11.27
CA VAL A 136 -3.85 11.20 10.14
C VAL A 136 -5.22 10.97 9.50
N ALA A 137 -5.86 12.05 9.04
CA ALA A 137 -6.94 11.95 8.06
C ALA A 137 -6.33 12.06 6.68
N VAL A 138 -6.64 11.12 5.80
CA VAL A 138 -6.08 11.06 4.45
C VAL A 138 -7.14 11.42 3.41
N GLU A 139 -6.81 12.34 2.54
CA GLU A 139 -7.58 12.72 1.36
C GLU A 139 -6.80 12.28 0.11
N THR A 140 -7.47 11.57 -0.80
CA THR A 140 -6.91 11.22 -2.11
C THR A 140 -7.20 12.36 -3.09
N LEU A 141 -6.16 13.02 -3.60
CA LEU A 141 -6.31 14.10 -4.58
C LEU A 141 -6.29 13.57 -6.01
N GLU A 142 -5.36 12.67 -6.32
CA GLU A 142 -5.25 12.03 -7.62
C GLU A 142 -4.59 10.66 -7.51
N THR A 143 -4.86 9.77 -8.46
CA THR A 143 -4.26 8.44 -8.51
C THR A 143 -4.02 7.98 -9.94
N ALA A 144 -3.11 7.02 -10.13
CA ALA A 144 -2.91 6.36 -11.42
C ALA A 144 -4.22 5.72 -11.94
N ALA A 145 -5.09 5.26 -11.06
CA ALA A 145 -6.38 4.67 -11.44
C ALA A 145 -7.35 5.68 -12.07
N THR A 146 -7.17 6.97 -11.82
CA THR A 146 -7.94 8.05 -12.46
C THR A 146 -7.19 8.68 -13.63
N GLY A 147 -6.08 8.08 -14.07
CA GLY A 147 -5.28 8.55 -15.21
C GLY A 147 -4.20 9.58 -14.86
N ALA A 148 -3.96 9.84 -13.57
CA ALA A 148 -2.89 10.74 -13.15
C ALA A 148 -1.51 10.11 -13.30
N GLN A 149 -0.49 10.95 -13.50
CA GLN A 149 0.91 10.51 -13.58
C GLN A 149 1.47 10.06 -12.22
N ASN A 150 0.90 10.55 -11.14
CA ASN A 150 1.31 10.27 -9.77
C ASN A 150 0.10 9.89 -8.92
N CYS A 151 0.35 9.26 -7.78
CA CYS A 151 -0.65 9.23 -6.71
C CYS A 151 -0.33 10.34 -5.71
N HIS A 152 -1.31 11.17 -5.39
CA HIS A 152 -1.17 12.30 -4.46
C HIS A 152 -2.19 12.16 -3.34
N PHE A 153 -1.67 11.96 -2.15
CA PHE A 153 -2.43 11.91 -0.91
C PHE A 153 -2.10 13.12 -0.06
N ARG A 154 -3.12 13.78 0.47
CA ARG A 154 -2.98 14.85 1.45
C ARG A 154 -3.38 14.34 2.81
N MET A 155 -2.50 14.44 3.77
CA MET A 155 -2.76 14.06 5.14
C MET A 155 -2.89 15.30 6.02
N ARG A 156 -3.84 15.21 6.95
CA ARG A 156 -3.91 16.13 8.09
C ARG A 156 -3.58 15.37 9.36
N VAL A 157 -2.52 15.78 10.04
CA VAL A 157 -2.15 15.24 11.35
C VAL A 157 -3.26 15.58 12.33
N GLN A 158 -3.80 14.58 12.99
CA GLN A 158 -4.78 14.76 14.05
C GLN A 158 -4.02 14.89 15.36
N GLY A 159 -4.15 16.05 16.02
CA GLY A 159 -3.45 16.30 17.28
C GLY A 159 -3.73 15.20 18.29
N SER A 160 -2.69 14.81 19.04
CA SER A 160 -2.86 14.05 20.27
C SER A 160 -3.83 14.85 21.15
N ARG A 161 -4.95 14.26 21.51
CA ARG A 161 -5.70 14.77 22.66
C ARG A 161 -4.82 14.43 23.85
N ASP A 162 -4.10 15.44 24.37
CA ASP A 162 -3.46 15.40 25.67
C ASP A 162 -4.49 15.01 26.76
#